data_80d40123da946b6b12cbaf36118beb35
#
_entry.id   80d40123da946b6b12cbaf36118beb35
#
_cell.length_a   1.000
_cell.length_b   1.000
_cell.length_c   1.000
_cell.angle_alpha   90.00
_cell.angle_beta   90.00
_cell.angle_gamma   90.00
#
_symmetry.space_group_name_H-M   'P 1'
#
loop_
_entity.id
_entity.type
_entity.pdbx_description
1 polymer ?
#
loop_
_entity_poly.entity_id
_entity_poly.type
_entity_poly.pdbx_seq_one_letter_code
_entity_poly.pdbx_strand_id
1 'polypeptide(L)'
;MTAAPRPDYRNVDDAVLAGLVAVRDSAAVRLVTTRNNQRLFRAAFAILGDRAEAEDAVQSAYLRAFAAIRSFEGRSSLSIWLTRIAINEALGRLRAAKRRRAQLDEASVAVLDDYREKLMQGSMSGAAPDKAQARAELRRIMEAAIAALPEPFRIVFVLREIEGLGVDEVSETLGILPATVKTRHLRARRRLQQALAPEVKDALTGSFPFAGADCEAMTESVVRSFCIRAS
;
A
#
# COMPACT_ATOMS: atom_id res chain seq x y z
N MET A 1 24.04 29.81 23.14
CA MET A 1 23.60 29.96 21.73
C MET A 1 22.16 29.50 21.65
N THR A 2 21.21 30.44 21.67
CA THR A 2 19.78 30.17 21.63
C THR A 2 19.42 29.79 20.18
N ALA A 3 18.94 28.58 19.98
CA ALA A 3 18.48 28.14 18.65
C ALA A 3 17.33 29.05 18.21
N ALA A 4 17.48 29.66 17.03
CA ALA A 4 16.39 30.48 16.44
C ALA A 4 15.10 29.64 16.36
N PRO A 5 13.92 30.26 16.62
CA PRO A 5 12.66 29.54 16.55
C PRO A 5 12.50 28.94 15.14
N ARG A 6 12.20 27.64 15.08
CA ARG A 6 11.99 26.95 13.79
C ARG A 6 10.78 27.56 13.10
N PRO A 7 10.91 28.02 11.85
CA PRO A 7 9.77 28.56 11.11
C PRO A 7 8.67 27.49 11.00
N ASP A 8 7.40 27.93 11.23
CA ASP A 8 6.25 27.06 11.09
C ASP A 8 5.79 27.04 9.63
N TYR A 9 6.17 26.02 8.89
CA TYR A 9 5.81 25.84 7.49
C TYR A 9 4.52 24.98 7.29
N ARG A 10 3.69 24.76 8.33
CA ARG A 10 2.54 23.84 8.26
C ARG A 10 1.49 24.22 7.21
N ASN A 11 1.35 25.51 6.91
CA ASN A 11 0.38 26.05 5.96
C ASN A 11 1.04 26.78 4.78
N VAL A 12 2.29 26.46 4.47
CA VAL A 12 3.02 27.10 3.37
C VAL A 12 2.63 26.46 2.04
N ASP A 13 2.39 27.30 1.04
CA ASP A 13 2.13 26.91 -0.35
C ASP A 13 3.27 26.03 -0.91
N ASP A 14 2.92 25.08 -1.76
CA ASP A 14 3.86 24.17 -2.40
C ASP A 14 4.93 24.91 -3.23
N ALA A 15 4.58 26.03 -3.89
CA ALA A 15 5.53 26.84 -4.65
C ALA A 15 6.56 27.52 -3.75
N VAL A 16 6.11 28.07 -2.62
CA VAL A 16 7.00 28.68 -1.62
C VAL A 16 7.89 27.61 -1.00
N LEU A 17 7.32 26.45 -0.68
CA LEU A 17 8.05 25.32 -0.11
C LEU A 17 9.12 24.80 -1.10
N ALA A 18 8.80 24.71 -2.38
CA ALA A 18 9.75 24.37 -3.43
C ALA A 18 10.89 25.40 -3.54
N GLY A 19 10.55 26.69 -3.43
CA GLY A 19 11.55 27.77 -3.38
C GLY A 19 12.52 27.65 -2.20
N LEU A 20 12.02 27.33 -1.02
CA LEU A 20 12.85 27.11 0.17
C LEU A 20 13.76 25.87 0.01
N VAL A 21 13.24 24.80 -0.58
CA VAL A 21 14.07 23.60 -0.92
C VAL A 21 15.16 23.97 -1.93
N ALA A 22 14.86 24.84 -2.92
CA ALA A 22 15.82 25.28 -3.92
C ALA A 22 17.03 26.03 -3.33
N VAL A 23 16.82 26.73 -2.22
CA VAL A 23 17.91 27.39 -1.45
C VAL A 23 18.47 26.51 -0.32
N ARG A 24 18.10 25.23 -0.31
CA ARG A 24 18.59 24.20 0.64
C ARG A 24 18.22 24.49 2.10
N ASP A 25 17.08 25.13 2.35
CA ASP A 25 16.57 25.30 3.71
C ASP A 25 16.29 23.93 4.33
N SER A 26 17.03 23.62 5.39
CA SER A 26 16.99 22.28 6.01
C SER A 26 15.66 21.99 6.68
N ALA A 27 14.94 22.99 7.17
CA ALA A 27 13.62 22.83 7.80
C ALA A 27 12.56 22.53 6.73
N ALA A 28 12.61 23.22 5.58
CA ALA A 28 11.75 22.93 4.43
C ALA A 28 12.01 21.54 3.87
N VAL A 29 13.26 21.15 3.67
CA VAL A 29 13.64 19.79 3.22
C VAL A 29 13.09 18.73 4.18
N ARG A 30 13.29 18.91 5.50
CA ARG A 30 12.76 17.99 6.52
C ARG A 30 11.24 17.89 6.48
N LEU A 31 10.54 19.02 6.32
CA LEU A 31 9.10 19.04 6.23
C LEU A 31 8.59 18.29 4.99
N VAL A 32 9.17 18.55 3.82
CA VAL A 32 8.81 17.88 2.55
C VAL A 32 9.04 16.39 2.68
N THR A 33 10.18 15.94 3.20
CA THR A 33 10.47 14.52 3.37
C THR A 33 9.51 13.87 4.36
N THR A 34 9.31 14.46 5.54
CA THR A 34 8.40 13.91 6.56
C THR A 34 6.96 13.77 6.06
N ARG A 35 6.47 14.74 5.28
CA ARG A 35 5.11 14.69 4.71
C ARG A 35 4.94 13.62 3.64
N ASN A 36 6.00 13.30 2.91
CA ASN A 36 5.91 12.48 1.70
C ASN A 36 6.52 11.08 1.85
N ASN A 37 7.38 10.82 2.85
CA ASN A 37 8.09 9.54 3.00
C ASN A 37 7.16 8.33 2.85
N GLN A 38 6.07 8.29 3.61
CA GLN A 38 5.15 7.16 3.59
C GLN A 38 4.50 6.96 2.21
N ARG A 39 4.12 8.06 1.56
CA ARG A 39 3.50 8.05 0.23
C ARG A 39 4.47 7.52 -0.83
N LEU A 40 5.67 8.09 -0.88
CA LEU A 40 6.70 7.71 -1.85
C LEU A 40 7.13 6.25 -1.63
N PHE A 41 7.31 5.85 -0.36
CA PHE A 41 7.66 4.48 -0.01
C PHE A 41 6.59 3.48 -0.48
N ARG A 42 5.30 3.73 -0.20
CA ARG A 42 4.22 2.84 -0.65
C ARG A 42 4.17 2.69 -2.17
N ALA A 43 4.34 3.81 -2.89
CA ALA A 43 4.37 3.79 -4.35
C ALA A 43 5.56 2.98 -4.89
N ALA A 44 6.77 3.19 -4.35
CA ALA A 44 7.96 2.45 -4.73
C ALA A 44 7.87 0.96 -4.35
N PHE A 45 7.39 0.66 -3.14
CA PHE A 45 7.22 -0.72 -2.67
C PHE A 45 6.17 -1.50 -3.48
N ALA A 46 5.07 -0.85 -3.90
CA ALA A 46 4.09 -1.47 -4.79
C ALA A 46 4.71 -1.94 -6.13
N ILE A 47 5.77 -1.26 -6.59
CA ILE A 47 6.47 -1.57 -7.83
C ILE A 47 7.54 -2.64 -7.60
N LEU A 48 8.41 -2.44 -6.62
CA LEU A 48 9.61 -3.24 -6.42
C LEU A 48 9.36 -4.52 -5.62
N GLY A 49 8.39 -4.50 -4.68
CA GLY A 49 8.05 -5.61 -3.81
C GLY A 49 9.15 -5.96 -2.78
N ASP A 50 10.19 -5.15 -2.69
CA ASP A 50 11.30 -5.29 -1.76
C ASP A 50 11.48 -4.00 -0.97
N ARG A 51 11.65 -4.12 0.37
CA ARG A 51 11.70 -2.97 1.26
C ARG A 51 12.97 -2.14 1.06
N ALA A 52 14.12 -2.80 1.01
CA ALA A 52 15.40 -2.11 0.89
C ALA A 52 15.50 -1.38 -0.47
N GLU A 53 15.13 -2.05 -1.55
CA GLU A 53 15.07 -1.46 -2.88
C GLU A 53 14.09 -0.27 -2.95
N ALA A 54 12.95 -0.35 -2.23
CA ALA A 54 11.99 0.76 -2.17
C ALA A 54 12.54 1.96 -1.38
N GLU A 55 13.20 1.74 -0.25
CA GLU A 55 13.86 2.79 0.54
C GLU A 55 14.95 3.49 -0.28
N ASP A 56 15.79 2.73 -0.99
CA ASP A 56 16.83 3.25 -1.88
C ASP A 56 16.25 4.03 -3.06
N ALA A 57 15.15 3.55 -3.65
CA ALA A 57 14.45 4.24 -4.73
C ALA A 57 13.89 5.58 -4.26
N VAL A 58 13.29 5.63 -3.07
CA VAL A 58 12.77 6.87 -2.48
C VAL A 58 13.88 7.87 -2.20
N GLN A 59 15.01 7.41 -1.63
CA GLN A 59 16.15 8.27 -1.39
C GLN A 59 16.70 8.87 -2.70
N SER A 60 16.89 8.03 -3.72
CA SER A 60 17.32 8.48 -5.06
C SER A 60 16.32 9.45 -5.68
N ALA A 61 15.02 9.22 -5.50
CA ALA A 61 13.95 10.09 -5.99
C ALA A 61 14.02 11.47 -5.34
N TYR A 62 14.22 11.56 -4.02
CA TYR A 62 14.40 12.85 -3.35
C TYR A 62 15.61 13.60 -3.85
N LEU A 63 16.75 12.94 -3.98
CA LEU A 63 17.97 13.59 -4.48
C LEU A 63 17.76 14.16 -5.88
N ARG A 64 17.12 13.41 -6.78
CA ARG A 64 16.78 13.87 -8.13
C ARG A 64 15.75 15.00 -8.12
N ALA A 65 14.69 14.86 -7.29
CA ALA A 65 13.66 15.87 -7.16
C ALA A 65 14.25 17.21 -6.65
N PHE A 66 15.07 17.17 -5.61
CA PHE A 66 15.66 18.38 -5.05
C PHE A 66 16.70 19.02 -5.98
N ALA A 67 17.42 18.23 -6.77
CA ALA A 67 18.27 18.77 -7.83
C ALA A 67 17.44 19.46 -8.94
N ALA A 68 16.25 18.96 -9.23
CA ALA A 68 15.35 19.47 -10.26
C ALA A 68 14.22 20.37 -9.69
N ILE A 69 14.24 20.76 -8.41
CA ILE A 69 13.12 21.43 -7.74
C ILE A 69 12.68 22.74 -8.42
N ARG A 70 13.61 23.43 -9.08
CA ARG A 70 13.32 24.65 -9.85
C ARG A 70 12.44 24.39 -11.09
N SER A 71 12.31 23.14 -11.54
CA SER A 71 11.42 22.75 -12.62
C SER A 71 10.00 22.43 -12.14
N PHE A 72 9.73 22.53 -10.85
CA PHE A 72 8.38 22.39 -10.31
C PHE A 72 7.54 23.62 -10.67
N GLU A 73 6.59 23.44 -11.58
CA GLU A 73 5.74 24.53 -12.13
C GLU A 73 4.39 24.68 -11.42
N GLY A 74 4.11 23.90 -10.37
CA GLY A 74 2.84 23.99 -9.64
C GLY A 74 1.61 23.45 -10.40
N ARG A 75 1.79 22.73 -11.52
CA ARG A 75 0.68 22.12 -12.28
C ARG A 75 -0.06 21.01 -11.50
N SER A 76 0.59 20.45 -10.49
CA SER A 76 0.03 19.50 -9.54
C SER A 76 0.59 19.83 -8.16
N SER A 77 0.10 19.16 -7.08
CA SER A 77 0.73 19.32 -5.77
C SER A 77 2.18 18.83 -5.79
N LEU A 78 3.02 19.40 -4.93
CA LEU A 78 4.41 18.96 -4.75
C LEU A 78 4.49 17.47 -4.39
N SER A 79 3.53 16.97 -3.62
CA SER A 79 3.42 15.56 -3.28
C SER A 79 3.20 14.66 -4.49
N ILE A 80 2.34 15.05 -5.43
CA ILE A 80 2.09 14.30 -6.68
C ILE A 80 3.33 14.33 -7.57
N TRP A 81 3.96 15.49 -7.71
CA TRP A 81 5.19 15.65 -8.50
C TRP A 81 6.32 14.75 -7.95
N LEU A 82 6.55 14.75 -6.65
CA LEU A 82 7.50 13.85 -5.99
C LEU A 82 7.16 12.38 -6.19
N THR A 83 5.88 12.03 -6.08
CA THR A 83 5.40 10.66 -6.29
C THR A 83 5.70 10.15 -7.70
N ARG A 84 5.50 10.98 -8.73
CA ARG A 84 5.85 10.64 -10.12
C ARG A 84 7.35 10.36 -10.28
N ILE A 85 8.21 11.15 -9.62
CA ILE A 85 9.66 10.93 -9.66
C ILE A 85 10.02 9.60 -8.98
N ALA A 86 9.42 9.29 -7.82
CA ALA A 86 9.66 8.04 -7.10
C ALA A 86 9.19 6.81 -7.91
N ILE A 87 8.03 6.91 -8.56
CA ILE A 87 7.51 5.85 -9.43
C ILE A 87 8.45 5.61 -10.62
N ASN A 88 8.90 6.68 -11.28
CA ASN A 88 9.83 6.57 -12.42
C ASN A 88 11.17 5.95 -12.01
N GLU A 89 11.69 6.28 -10.83
CA GLU A 89 12.88 5.66 -10.26
C GLU A 89 12.67 4.17 -10.00
N ALA A 90 11.57 3.80 -9.35
CA ALA A 90 11.23 2.42 -9.05
C ALA A 90 11.01 1.59 -10.33
N LEU A 91 10.31 2.12 -11.33
CA LEU A 91 10.14 1.47 -12.63
C LEU A 91 11.47 1.29 -13.38
N GLY A 92 12.37 2.27 -13.27
CA GLY A 92 13.72 2.17 -13.82
C GLY A 92 14.49 1.00 -13.21
N ARG A 93 14.49 0.88 -11.89
CA ARG A 93 15.12 -0.21 -11.12
C ARG A 93 14.50 -1.57 -11.46
N LEU A 94 13.18 -1.66 -11.50
CA LEU A 94 12.46 -2.87 -11.88
C LEU A 94 12.85 -3.34 -13.29
N ARG A 95 12.89 -2.43 -14.27
CA ARG A 95 13.34 -2.76 -15.64
C ARG A 95 14.79 -3.25 -15.68
N ALA A 96 15.66 -2.62 -14.89
CA ALA A 96 17.06 -3.04 -14.79
C ALA A 96 17.19 -4.43 -14.14
N ALA A 97 16.41 -4.70 -13.08
CA ALA A 97 16.37 -6.02 -12.43
C ALA A 97 15.86 -7.11 -13.38
N LYS A 98 14.78 -6.84 -14.11
CA LYS A 98 14.25 -7.77 -15.15
C LYS A 98 15.27 -8.08 -16.24
N ARG A 99 16.01 -7.07 -16.71
CA ARG A 99 17.09 -7.30 -17.69
C ARG A 99 18.22 -8.16 -17.13
N ARG A 100 18.65 -7.91 -15.89
CA ARG A 100 19.68 -8.74 -15.23
C ARG A 100 19.23 -10.19 -15.05
N ARG A 101 17.96 -10.42 -14.63
CA ARG A 101 17.39 -11.76 -14.51
C ARG A 101 17.31 -12.50 -15.84
N ALA A 102 16.96 -11.82 -16.94
CA ALA A 102 16.93 -12.41 -18.26
C ALA A 102 18.32 -12.85 -18.78
N GLN A 103 19.41 -12.39 -18.15
CA GLN A 103 20.79 -12.75 -18.44
C GLN A 103 21.35 -13.84 -17.52
N LEU A 104 20.59 -14.25 -16.47
CA LEU A 104 20.96 -15.29 -15.53
C LEU A 104 20.33 -16.63 -15.96
N ASP A 105 21.04 -17.73 -15.73
CA ASP A 105 20.53 -19.09 -15.97
C ASP A 105 19.24 -19.34 -15.15
N GLU A 106 18.27 -20.09 -15.70
CA GLU A 106 16.98 -20.40 -15.05
C GLU A 106 17.13 -21.04 -13.67
N ALA A 107 18.18 -21.87 -13.47
CA ALA A 107 18.47 -22.49 -12.19
C ALA A 107 18.82 -21.49 -11.08
N SER A 108 19.51 -20.41 -11.40
CA SER A 108 19.89 -19.35 -10.44
C SER A 108 18.70 -18.48 -10.07
N VAL A 109 17.71 -18.33 -10.94
CA VAL A 109 16.49 -17.54 -10.70
C VAL A 109 15.56 -18.27 -9.72
N ALA A 110 15.41 -19.57 -9.84
CA ALA A 110 14.57 -20.39 -8.97
C ALA A 110 15.03 -20.35 -7.49
N VAL A 111 16.35 -20.39 -7.24
CA VAL A 111 16.92 -20.32 -5.88
C VAL A 111 16.66 -18.94 -5.23
N LEU A 112 16.76 -17.86 -6.00
CA LEU A 112 16.53 -16.50 -5.50
C LEU A 112 15.05 -16.24 -5.17
N ASP A 113 14.11 -16.79 -5.96
CA ASP A 113 12.68 -16.63 -5.72
C ASP A 113 12.21 -17.48 -4.52
N ASP A 114 12.74 -18.68 -4.30
CA ASP A 114 12.48 -19.52 -3.10
C ASP A 114 12.99 -18.85 -1.81
N TYR A 115 14.17 -18.23 -1.85
CA TYR A 115 14.72 -17.49 -0.71
C TYR A 115 13.89 -16.23 -0.38
N ARG A 116 13.40 -15.54 -1.41
CA ARG A 116 12.55 -14.36 -1.27
C ARG A 116 11.18 -14.71 -0.68
N GLU A 117 10.58 -15.83 -1.09
CA GLU A 117 9.29 -16.31 -0.57
C GLU A 117 9.40 -16.72 0.91
N LYS A 118 10.50 -17.35 1.32
CA LYS A 118 10.78 -17.68 2.73
C LYS A 118 10.99 -16.47 3.64
N LEU A 119 11.58 -15.37 3.13
CA LEU A 119 11.72 -14.12 3.87
C LEU A 119 10.39 -13.39 4.07
N MET A 120 9.41 -13.61 3.18
CA MET A 120 8.07 -13.01 3.28
C MET A 120 7.15 -13.77 4.27
N GLN A 121 7.48 -14.99 4.67
CA GLN A 121 6.74 -15.82 5.64
C GLN A 121 7.16 -15.52 7.09
N GLY A 122 7.17 -14.25 7.51
CA GLY A 122 7.43 -13.83 8.90
C GLY A 122 6.29 -14.20 9.84
N SER A 123 6.59 -15.16 10.68
CA SER A 123 6.05 -15.57 11.99
C SER A 123 4.71 -14.99 12.46
N MET A 124 3.74 -15.89 12.66
CA MET A 124 2.51 -15.67 13.41
C MET A 124 2.72 -15.95 14.91
N SER A 125 2.37 -15.02 15.77
CA SER A 125 2.20 -15.26 17.19
C SER A 125 0.84 -14.74 17.63
N GLY A 126 0.01 -15.63 18.16
CA GLY A 126 -1.35 -15.31 18.60
C GLY A 126 -1.38 -14.83 20.05
N ALA A 127 -2.13 -13.78 20.29
CA ALA A 127 -2.66 -13.38 21.60
C ALA A 127 -4.00 -12.68 21.41
N ALA A 128 -4.89 -12.77 22.41
CA ALA A 128 -6.27 -12.28 22.34
C ALA A 128 -6.39 -10.78 22.01
N PRO A 129 -7.36 -10.37 21.19
CA PRO A 129 -7.32 -9.07 20.53
C PRO A 129 -7.98 -7.95 21.36
N ASP A 130 -7.18 -6.96 21.73
CA ASP A 130 -7.65 -5.59 21.95
C ASP A 130 -7.99 -4.95 20.59
N LYS A 131 -8.85 -3.93 20.54
CA LYS A 131 -9.29 -3.24 19.29
C LYS A 131 -8.13 -2.74 18.43
N ALA A 132 -6.99 -2.40 19.05
CA ALA A 132 -5.76 -2.02 18.34
C ALA A 132 -5.13 -3.21 17.62
N GLN A 133 -5.17 -4.38 18.21
CA GLN A 133 -4.62 -5.63 17.68
C GLN A 133 -5.47 -6.15 16.49
N ALA A 134 -6.80 -6.10 16.61
CA ALA A 134 -7.69 -6.45 15.50
C ALA A 134 -7.49 -5.55 14.27
N ARG A 135 -7.26 -4.25 14.48
CA ARG A 135 -6.92 -3.32 13.38
C ARG A 135 -5.55 -3.61 12.75
N ALA A 136 -4.57 -4.00 13.57
CA ALA A 136 -3.24 -4.36 13.09
C ALA A 136 -3.29 -5.66 12.27
N GLU A 137 -4.06 -6.65 12.73
CA GLU A 137 -4.25 -7.90 12.02
C GLU A 137 -4.99 -7.71 10.69
N LEU A 138 -6.08 -6.95 10.68
CA LEU A 138 -6.78 -6.60 9.44
C LEU A 138 -5.85 -5.89 8.45
N ARG A 139 -5.03 -4.95 8.94
CA ARG A 139 -4.03 -4.28 8.10
C ARG A 139 -3.06 -5.27 7.50
N ARG A 140 -2.55 -6.21 8.28
CA ARG A 140 -1.60 -7.24 7.84
C ARG A 140 -2.22 -8.13 6.75
N ILE A 141 -3.46 -8.58 6.94
CA ILE A 141 -4.21 -9.36 5.96
C ILE A 141 -4.37 -8.57 4.65
N MET A 142 -4.77 -7.30 4.74
CA MET A 142 -4.90 -6.42 3.57
C MET A 142 -3.57 -6.21 2.84
N GLU A 143 -2.50 -5.93 3.58
CA GLU A 143 -1.15 -5.75 3.03
C GLU A 143 -0.65 -7.01 2.32
N ALA A 144 -0.86 -8.19 2.92
CA ALA A 144 -0.52 -9.47 2.31
C ALA A 144 -1.33 -9.73 1.02
N ALA A 145 -2.63 -9.49 1.04
CA ALA A 145 -3.48 -9.64 -0.14
C ALA A 145 -3.07 -8.70 -1.28
N ILE A 146 -2.71 -7.44 -0.95
CA ILE A 146 -2.21 -6.48 -1.94
C ILE A 146 -0.85 -6.92 -2.48
N ALA A 147 0.06 -7.40 -1.63
CA ALA A 147 1.37 -7.88 -2.03
C ALA A 147 1.28 -9.10 -2.97
N ALA A 148 0.29 -9.97 -2.76
CA ALA A 148 0.03 -11.15 -3.62
C ALA A 148 -0.55 -10.79 -5.00
N LEU A 149 -1.02 -9.56 -5.22
CA LEU A 149 -1.48 -9.16 -6.55
C LEU A 149 -0.33 -9.21 -7.56
N PRO A 150 -0.56 -9.70 -8.80
CA PRO A 150 0.41 -9.53 -9.87
C PRO A 150 0.79 -8.07 -10.05
N GLU A 151 2.08 -7.80 -10.29
CA GLU A 151 2.69 -6.47 -10.38
C GLU A 151 1.84 -5.42 -11.12
N PRO A 152 1.33 -5.68 -12.35
CA PRO A 152 0.60 -4.66 -13.09
C PRO A 152 -0.74 -4.25 -12.45
N PHE A 153 -1.35 -5.12 -11.65
CA PHE A 153 -2.59 -4.87 -10.94
C PHE A 153 -2.31 -4.18 -9.60
N ARG A 154 -1.27 -4.64 -8.87
CA ARG A 154 -0.84 -4.06 -7.61
C ARG A 154 -0.46 -2.60 -7.75
N ILE A 155 0.37 -2.26 -8.75
CA ILE A 155 0.79 -0.88 -9.01
C ILE A 155 -0.42 0.02 -9.23
N VAL A 156 -1.31 -0.34 -10.14
CA VAL A 156 -2.50 0.47 -10.45
C VAL A 156 -3.41 0.59 -9.23
N PHE A 157 -3.60 -0.49 -8.46
CA PHE A 157 -4.43 -0.48 -7.26
C PHE A 157 -3.87 0.49 -6.21
N VAL A 158 -2.59 0.41 -5.89
CA VAL A 158 -1.96 1.29 -4.89
C VAL A 158 -2.05 2.75 -5.32
N LEU A 159 -1.74 3.07 -6.57
CA LEU A 159 -1.79 4.44 -7.06
C LEU A 159 -3.20 5.02 -7.07
N ARG A 160 -4.22 4.21 -7.39
CA ARG A 160 -5.61 4.65 -7.47
C ARG A 160 -6.30 4.71 -6.11
N GLU A 161 -6.21 3.64 -5.31
CA GLU A 161 -6.99 3.51 -4.06
C GLU A 161 -6.25 4.03 -2.83
N ILE A 162 -4.93 3.90 -2.80
CA ILE A 162 -4.17 4.29 -1.61
C ILE A 162 -3.59 5.69 -1.77
N GLU A 163 -3.04 6.01 -2.95
CA GLU A 163 -2.44 7.32 -3.21
C GLU A 163 -3.42 8.32 -3.81
N GLY A 164 -4.61 7.88 -4.23
CA GLY A 164 -5.70 8.74 -4.70
C GLY A 164 -5.45 9.42 -6.05
N LEU A 165 -4.50 8.92 -6.88
CA LEU A 165 -4.24 9.49 -8.20
C LEU A 165 -5.42 9.28 -9.15
N GLY A 166 -5.69 10.25 -10.03
CA GLY A 166 -6.66 10.16 -11.12
C GLY A 166 -6.28 9.10 -12.16
N VAL A 167 -7.24 8.70 -13.01
CA VAL A 167 -6.96 7.73 -14.10
C VAL A 167 -5.91 8.29 -15.04
N ASP A 168 -6.02 9.57 -15.39
CA ASP A 168 -5.11 10.23 -16.34
C ASP A 168 -3.72 10.40 -15.73
N GLU A 169 -3.62 10.73 -14.44
CA GLU A 169 -2.34 10.82 -13.73
C GLU A 169 -1.61 9.47 -13.68
N VAL A 170 -2.35 8.37 -13.42
CA VAL A 170 -1.79 7.01 -13.45
C VAL A 170 -1.40 6.62 -14.88
N SER A 171 -2.22 6.97 -15.87
CA SER A 171 -1.94 6.75 -17.29
C SER A 171 -0.62 7.39 -17.72
N GLU A 172 -0.45 8.68 -17.44
CA GLU A 172 0.78 9.41 -17.73
C GLU A 172 1.99 8.83 -16.99
N THR A 173 1.81 8.58 -15.67
CA THR A 173 2.92 8.10 -14.82
C THR A 173 3.43 6.71 -15.24
N LEU A 174 2.52 5.81 -15.64
CA LEU A 174 2.87 4.45 -16.03
C LEU A 174 3.12 4.30 -17.55
N GLY A 175 2.81 5.30 -18.37
CA GLY A 175 2.90 5.23 -19.82
C GLY A 175 1.94 4.20 -20.43
N ILE A 176 0.72 4.06 -19.87
CA ILE A 176 -0.29 3.11 -20.34
C ILE A 176 -1.61 3.84 -20.62
N LEU A 177 -2.45 3.28 -21.50
CA LEU A 177 -3.72 3.90 -21.87
C LEU A 177 -4.68 4.01 -20.66
N PRO A 178 -5.52 5.06 -20.57
CA PRO A 178 -6.53 5.22 -19.52
C PRO A 178 -7.48 4.01 -19.41
N ALA A 179 -7.85 3.39 -20.54
CA ALA A 179 -8.65 2.17 -20.58
C ALA A 179 -7.93 0.99 -19.92
N THR A 180 -6.59 0.90 -20.07
CA THR A 180 -5.77 -0.12 -19.40
C THR A 180 -5.73 0.11 -17.89
N VAL A 181 -5.64 1.36 -17.44
CA VAL A 181 -5.71 1.71 -16.01
C VAL A 181 -7.03 1.22 -15.42
N LYS A 182 -8.18 1.56 -16.04
CA LYS A 182 -9.51 1.13 -15.60
C LYS A 182 -9.62 -0.39 -15.53
N THR A 183 -9.17 -1.08 -16.56
CA THR A 183 -9.26 -2.56 -16.63
C THR A 183 -8.37 -3.23 -15.57
N ARG A 184 -7.13 -2.76 -15.39
CA ARG A 184 -6.22 -3.28 -14.37
C ARG A 184 -6.75 -3.03 -12.96
N HIS A 185 -7.30 -1.84 -12.71
CA HIS A 185 -7.92 -1.48 -11.45
C HIS A 185 -9.10 -2.40 -11.11
N LEU A 186 -10.02 -2.62 -12.07
CA LEU A 186 -11.15 -3.53 -11.88
C LEU A 186 -10.70 -4.97 -11.58
N ARG A 187 -9.69 -5.46 -12.30
CA ARG A 187 -9.14 -6.81 -12.08
C ARG A 187 -8.44 -6.92 -10.70
N ALA A 188 -7.72 -5.88 -10.28
CA ALA A 188 -7.12 -5.81 -8.95
C ALA A 188 -8.18 -5.94 -7.86
N ARG A 189 -9.25 -5.13 -7.93
CA ARG A 189 -10.37 -5.17 -6.96
C ARG A 189 -11.02 -6.55 -6.89
N ARG A 190 -11.32 -7.16 -8.04
CA ARG A 190 -11.90 -8.51 -8.08
C ARG A 190 -11.00 -9.57 -7.44
N ARG A 191 -9.69 -9.52 -7.70
CA ARG A 191 -8.73 -10.44 -7.07
C ARG A 191 -8.64 -10.25 -5.56
N LEU A 192 -8.63 -9.01 -5.08
CA LEU A 192 -8.65 -8.72 -3.66
C LEU A 192 -9.93 -9.19 -2.99
N GLN A 193 -11.09 -8.98 -3.61
CA GLN A 193 -12.36 -9.52 -3.10
C GLN A 193 -12.31 -11.04 -2.98
N GLN A 194 -11.77 -11.73 -3.97
CA GLN A 194 -11.62 -13.18 -3.94
C GLN A 194 -10.65 -13.66 -2.87
N ALA A 195 -9.52 -12.96 -2.70
CA ALA A 195 -8.51 -13.30 -1.69
C ALA A 195 -9.01 -13.06 -0.26
N LEU A 196 -9.82 -12.03 -0.04
CA LEU A 196 -10.34 -11.67 1.29
C LEU A 196 -11.69 -12.34 1.62
N ALA A 197 -12.34 -12.99 0.64
CA ALA A 197 -13.65 -13.63 0.85
C ALA A 197 -13.64 -14.72 1.93
N PRO A 198 -12.60 -15.57 2.08
CA PRO A 198 -12.55 -16.57 3.14
C PRO A 198 -12.55 -15.94 4.53
N GLU A 199 -11.65 -14.97 4.78
CA GLU A 199 -11.52 -14.29 6.08
C GLU A 199 -12.80 -13.52 6.45
N VAL A 200 -13.44 -12.87 5.47
CA VAL A 200 -14.71 -12.19 5.66
C VAL A 200 -15.82 -13.20 5.97
N LYS A 201 -15.86 -14.34 5.29
CA LYS A 201 -16.83 -15.40 5.53
C LYS A 201 -16.66 -15.99 6.92
N ASP A 202 -15.43 -16.29 7.35
CA ASP A 202 -15.14 -16.84 8.67
C ASP A 202 -15.52 -15.85 9.78
N ALA A 203 -15.18 -14.55 9.60
CA ALA A 203 -15.61 -13.50 10.52
C ALA A 203 -17.13 -13.36 10.60
N LEU A 204 -17.84 -13.48 9.47
CA LEU A 204 -19.31 -13.45 9.43
C LEU A 204 -19.92 -14.70 10.03
N THR A 205 -19.32 -15.88 9.84
CA THR A 205 -19.80 -17.15 10.41
C THR A 205 -19.69 -17.13 11.94
N GLY A 206 -18.66 -16.45 12.48
CA GLY A 206 -18.52 -16.22 13.94
C GLY A 206 -19.35 -15.05 14.47
N SER A 207 -20.02 -14.26 13.60
CA SER A 207 -20.88 -13.15 14.01
C SER A 207 -22.28 -13.67 14.37
N PHE A 208 -22.92 -13.00 15.32
CA PHE A 208 -24.27 -13.38 15.79
C PHE A 208 -24.35 -14.84 16.28
N PRO A 209 -23.50 -15.25 17.22
CA PRO A 209 -23.55 -16.62 17.72
C PRO A 209 -24.90 -16.86 18.42
N PHE A 210 -25.66 -17.80 17.89
CA PHE A 210 -26.85 -18.32 18.54
C PHE A 210 -26.57 -19.78 18.92
N ALA A 211 -26.04 -19.98 20.12
CA ALA A 211 -25.55 -21.25 20.62
C ALA A 211 -25.69 -21.36 22.14
N GLY A 212 -25.47 -22.51 22.71
CA GLY A 212 -25.54 -22.76 24.15
C GLY A 212 -26.95 -22.60 24.72
N ALA A 213 -27.08 -21.94 25.85
CA ALA A 213 -28.34 -21.82 26.61
C ALA A 213 -29.50 -21.24 25.76
N ASP A 214 -29.23 -20.28 24.89
CA ASP A 214 -30.28 -19.65 24.05
C ASP A 214 -30.79 -20.63 23.00
N CYS A 215 -29.90 -21.44 22.41
CA CYS A 215 -30.26 -22.47 21.44
C CYS A 215 -31.07 -23.61 22.11
N GLU A 216 -30.65 -24.03 23.30
CA GLU A 216 -31.34 -25.03 24.14
C GLU A 216 -32.74 -24.54 24.55
N ALA A 217 -32.84 -23.33 25.05
CA ALA A 217 -34.12 -22.71 25.46
C ALA A 217 -35.12 -22.61 24.29
N MET A 218 -34.62 -22.24 23.07
CA MET A 218 -35.43 -22.22 21.88
C MET A 218 -35.88 -23.62 21.49
N THR A 219 -34.99 -24.61 21.52
CA THR A 219 -35.32 -26.02 21.19
C THR A 219 -36.39 -26.55 22.16
N GLU A 220 -36.23 -26.35 23.47
CA GLU A 220 -37.23 -26.74 24.45
C GLU A 220 -38.58 -26.04 24.24
N SER A 221 -38.56 -24.75 23.90
CA SER A 221 -39.79 -23.99 23.59
C SER A 221 -40.52 -24.55 22.39
N VAL A 222 -39.81 -24.91 21.32
CA VAL A 222 -40.39 -25.54 20.12
C VAL A 222 -40.93 -26.91 20.47
N VAL A 223 -40.19 -27.77 21.16
CA VAL A 223 -40.60 -29.12 21.54
C VAL A 223 -41.88 -29.04 22.42
N ARG A 224 -41.89 -28.16 23.40
CA ARG A 224 -43.08 -27.94 24.27
C ARG A 224 -44.27 -27.48 23.48
N SER A 225 -44.10 -26.57 22.54
CA SER A 225 -45.21 -26.02 21.75
C SER A 225 -45.73 -26.99 20.73
N PHE A 226 -44.89 -27.86 20.15
CA PHE A 226 -45.25 -28.77 19.07
C PHE A 226 -45.65 -30.13 19.58
N CYS A 227 -44.93 -30.72 20.54
CA CYS A 227 -45.18 -32.09 21.01
C CYS A 227 -46.23 -32.21 22.14
N ILE A 228 -46.36 -31.18 23.00
CA ILE A 228 -47.30 -31.26 24.16
C ILE A 228 -48.71 -30.79 23.80
N ARG A 229 -48.92 -30.04 22.69
CA ARG A 229 -50.27 -29.67 22.18
C ARG A 229 -50.96 -30.76 21.40
N ALA A 230 -50.36 -31.93 21.24
CA ALA A 230 -50.93 -33.06 20.50
C ALA A 230 -51.58 -34.15 21.38
N SER A 231 -51.87 -33.83 22.70
CA SER A 231 -52.52 -34.73 23.64
C SER A 231 -53.84 -34.19 24.07
#